data_d28926ace78f1bd61a43d4da38110f6a
#
_entry.id   d28926ace78f1bd61a43d4da38110f6a
#
_cell.length_a   1.000
_cell.length_b   1.000
_cell.length_c   1.000
_cell.angle_alpha   90.00
_cell.angle_beta   90.00
_cell.angle_gamma   90.00
#
_symmetry.space_group_name_H-M   'P 1'
#
loop_
_entity.id
_entity.type
_entity.pdbx_description
1 polymer ?
#
loop_
_entity_poly.entity_id
_entity_poly.type
_entity_poly.pdbx_seq_one_letter_code
_entity_poly.pdbx_strand_id
1 'polypeptide(L)'
;MLKALVNEARLRLDITTKGPLLVKTGYATVIGADMAPVMTYHNGQQEVYIPGSSLKGVFRSHIEKVVNSIKPRVACNPLSEREDARDDRHLYRPSCSSGFKKDMPTQAVYAASCPTCRLFGSTSYIGRIVVEDAYLPAKAYEEKKLIEHRDGIAIDRLTGGTGGGAKFDLEVVTEGTTFTTDIHLRNFEIWQLGMLFVIIQDMQDELIRIGSGRSRGLGKVKASIRGQDEGSQQGGVVLSTTRAYKSKEPDKELWGLGRWLADEGEDEKTYGTRRTDLLTLPQEVAHVPSGIRNVRVFNGETLDKLKEQSIESFVIQIEQWTDAPQITTQRR
;
A
#
# COMPACT_ATOMS: atom_id res chain seq x y z
N MET A 1 2.74 -20.34 -2.58
CA MET A 1 2.79 -19.13 -3.40
C MET A 1 3.05 -19.51 -4.83
N LEU A 2 2.37 -18.90 -5.80
CA LEU A 2 2.63 -19.17 -7.20
C LEU A 2 4.09 -18.94 -7.54
N LYS A 3 4.76 -19.92 -8.10
CA LYS A 3 6.10 -19.77 -8.70
C LYS A 3 6.04 -19.08 -10.07
N ALA A 4 4.85 -19.02 -10.66
CA ALA A 4 4.58 -18.34 -11.92
C ALA A 4 4.13 -16.90 -11.67
N LEU A 5 4.53 -16.01 -12.55
CA LEU A 5 4.05 -14.64 -12.63
C LEU A 5 2.87 -14.64 -13.61
N VAL A 6 1.67 -14.30 -13.14
CA VAL A 6 0.42 -14.38 -13.90
C VAL A 6 0.00 -13.00 -14.40
N ASN A 7 -0.26 -12.11 -13.47
CA ASN A 7 -0.62 -10.73 -13.75
C ASN A 7 0.17 -9.75 -12.87
N GLU A 8 0.40 -8.55 -13.38
CA GLU A 8 1.12 -7.48 -12.72
C GLU A 8 0.41 -6.15 -12.94
N ALA A 9 0.45 -5.27 -11.94
CA ALA A 9 0.04 -3.88 -12.07
C ALA A 9 1.20 -2.98 -11.62
N ARG A 10 1.52 -1.96 -12.42
CA ARG A 10 2.53 -0.96 -12.10
C ARG A 10 1.94 0.43 -12.22
N LEU A 11 2.29 1.29 -11.30
CA LEU A 11 1.98 2.70 -11.36
C LEU A 11 3.07 3.51 -10.68
N ARG A 12 3.23 4.74 -11.13
CA ARG A 12 4.12 5.72 -10.51
C ARG A 12 3.29 6.74 -9.75
N LEU A 13 3.64 6.95 -8.49
CA LEU A 13 2.91 7.84 -7.59
C LEU A 13 3.79 9.05 -7.25
N ASP A 14 3.27 10.25 -7.50
CA ASP A 14 3.84 11.49 -7.03
C ASP A 14 3.18 11.87 -5.70
N ILE A 15 3.99 12.12 -4.67
CA ILE A 15 3.57 12.47 -3.32
C ILE A 15 4.09 13.88 -3.01
N THR A 16 3.19 14.85 -2.96
CA THR A 16 3.52 16.25 -2.70
C THR A 16 3.16 16.62 -1.27
N THR A 17 4.11 17.21 -0.55
CA THR A 17 3.89 17.72 0.81
C THR A 17 2.93 18.92 0.78
N LYS A 18 1.88 18.86 1.61
CA LYS A 18 0.89 19.93 1.85
C LYS A 18 1.04 20.56 3.23
N GLY A 19 2.22 20.42 3.78
CA GLY A 19 2.70 20.93 5.05
C GLY A 19 4.02 20.27 5.36
N PRO A 20 4.69 20.67 6.44
CA PRO A 20 6.01 20.14 6.78
C PRO A 20 5.96 18.64 7.04
N LEU A 21 6.98 17.93 6.55
CA LEU A 21 7.07 16.49 6.65
C LEU A 21 8.31 16.06 7.42
N LEU A 22 8.13 15.16 8.38
CA LEU A 22 9.24 14.51 9.10
C LEU A 22 9.08 12.98 9.04
N VAL A 23 9.85 12.33 8.20
CA VAL A 23 10.09 10.89 8.27
C VAL A 23 11.45 10.70 8.93
N LYS A 24 11.45 10.46 10.23
CA LYS A 24 12.68 10.41 11.02
C LYS A 24 13.33 9.04 11.04
N THR A 25 14.65 9.03 11.27
CA THR A 25 15.39 7.82 11.64
C THR A 25 14.86 7.26 12.98
N GLY A 26 15.00 5.96 13.20
CA GLY A 26 14.64 5.32 14.48
C GLY A 26 15.61 5.60 15.62
N TYR A 27 16.75 6.24 15.33
CA TYR A 27 17.84 6.50 16.28
C TYR A 27 17.90 7.99 16.63
N ALA A 28 18.32 8.29 17.87
CA ALA A 28 18.65 9.66 18.27
C ALA A 28 19.90 10.12 17.51
N THR A 29 19.86 11.35 16.98
CA THR A 29 21.03 11.98 16.38
C THR A 29 22.00 12.43 17.49
N VAL A 30 23.27 12.07 17.35
CA VAL A 30 24.31 12.46 18.32
C VAL A 30 24.78 13.90 18.07
N ILE A 31 24.63 14.38 16.83
CA ILE A 31 25.03 15.74 16.41
C ILE A 31 23.92 16.29 15.50
N GLY A 32 23.46 17.52 15.77
CA GLY A 32 22.39 18.19 14.99
C GLY A 32 21.06 18.27 15.73
N ALA A 33 19.97 18.47 15.01
CA ALA A 33 18.63 18.56 15.59
C ALA A 33 18.22 17.25 16.27
N ASP A 34 17.41 17.33 17.34
CA ASP A 34 16.87 16.16 18.07
C ASP A 34 16.11 15.20 17.16
N MET A 35 15.48 15.74 16.13
CA MET A 35 14.75 14.95 15.11
C MET A 35 15.02 15.50 13.71
N ALA A 36 15.65 14.70 12.86
CA ALA A 36 15.95 15.01 11.48
C ALA A 36 15.32 14.02 10.50
N PRO A 37 15.07 14.42 9.24
CA PRO A 37 14.59 13.53 8.18
C PRO A 37 15.61 12.44 7.88
N VAL A 38 15.10 11.27 7.52
CA VAL A 38 15.94 10.19 7.02
C VAL A 38 16.58 10.58 5.69
N MET A 39 17.86 10.29 5.55
CA MET A 39 18.67 10.60 4.38
C MET A 39 19.24 9.32 3.78
N THR A 40 19.47 9.31 2.47
CA THR A 40 20.18 8.25 1.76
C THR A 40 21.10 8.81 0.69
N TYR A 41 22.01 7.98 0.19
CA TYR A 41 22.78 8.30 -1.03
C TYR A 41 22.01 7.81 -2.24
N HIS A 42 21.67 8.73 -3.13
CA HIS A 42 20.99 8.45 -4.39
C HIS A 42 21.56 9.34 -5.50
N ASN A 43 21.82 8.77 -6.68
CA ASN A 43 22.45 9.48 -7.81
C ASN A 43 23.77 10.23 -7.46
N GLY A 44 24.55 9.68 -6.51
CA GLY A 44 25.84 10.24 -6.12
C GLY A 44 25.79 11.38 -5.12
N GLN A 45 24.63 11.73 -4.60
CA GLN A 45 24.45 12.75 -3.58
C GLN A 45 23.60 12.27 -2.41
N GLN A 46 23.77 12.89 -1.25
CA GLN A 46 22.94 12.64 -0.08
C GLN A 46 21.65 13.44 -0.18
N GLU A 47 20.51 12.76 -0.10
CA GLU A 47 19.20 13.40 -0.22
C GLU A 47 18.18 12.86 0.78
N VAL A 48 17.17 13.68 1.11
CA VAL A 48 15.99 13.23 1.85
C VAL A 48 15.14 12.33 0.98
N TYR A 49 14.57 11.31 1.57
CA TYR A 49 13.66 10.40 0.85
C TYR A 49 12.57 9.90 1.79
N ILE A 50 11.55 9.26 1.23
CA ILE A 50 10.53 8.56 2.02
C ILE A 50 10.75 7.07 1.83
N PRO A 51 11.18 6.31 2.87
CA PRO A 51 11.37 4.87 2.74
C PRO A 51 10.11 4.15 2.31
N GLY A 52 10.21 3.26 1.33
CA GLY A 52 9.11 2.44 0.85
C GLY A 52 8.50 1.58 1.96
N SER A 53 9.30 1.15 2.93
CA SER A 53 8.83 0.46 4.13
C SER A 53 7.90 1.35 4.99
N SER A 54 8.21 2.64 5.11
CA SER A 54 7.37 3.61 5.82
C SER A 54 6.05 3.84 5.08
N LEU A 55 6.09 4.04 3.76
CA LEU A 55 4.89 4.16 2.92
C LEU A 55 4.02 2.91 3.00
N LYS A 56 4.62 1.74 2.83
CA LYS A 56 3.92 0.46 2.92
C LYS A 56 3.25 0.27 4.29
N GLY A 57 3.91 0.67 5.37
CA GLY A 57 3.37 0.64 6.74
C GLY A 57 2.17 1.57 6.90
N VAL A 58 2.24 2.78 6.37
CA VAL A 58 1.13 3.75 6.37
C VAL A 58 -0.05 3.22 5.55
N PHE A 59 0.18 2.72 4.33
CA PHE A 59 -0.84 2.14 3.47
C PHE A 59 -1.57 0.99 4.16
N ARG A 60 -0.81 0.08 4.74
CA ARG A 60 -1.35 -1.06 5.49
C ARG A 60 -2.21 -0.60 6.68
N SER A 61 -1.66 0.26 7.53
CA SER A 61 -2.37 0.75 8.72
C SER A 61 -3.64 1.51 8.37
N HIS A 62 -3.65 2.25 7.25
CA HIS A 62 -4.84 2.96 6.78
C HIS A 62 -5.91 1.99 6.30
N ILE A 63 -5.55 1.08 5.40
CA ILE A 63 -6.53 0.15 4.83
C ILE A 63 -7.05 -0.88 5.85
N GLU A 64 -6.28 -1.22 6.89
CA GLU A 64 -6.75 -2.03 8.00
C GLU A 64 -7.95 -1.37 8.71
N LYS A 65 -7.92 -0.05 8.87
CA LYS A 65 -9.03 0.72 9.43
C LYS A 65 -10.23 0.73 8.49
N VAL A 66 -10.01 0.99 7.19
CA VAL A 66 -11.08 0.98 6.19
C VAL A 66 -11.76 -0.38 6.14
N VAL A 67 -10.99 -1.47 6.06
CA VAL A 67 -11.52 -2.85 6.06
C VAL A 67 -12.37 -3.12 7.30
N ASN A 68 -11.88 -2.75 8.49
CA ASN A 68 -12.61 -2.96 9.73
C ASN A 68 -13.80 -2.00 9.92
N SER A 69 -13.86 -0.90 9.16
CA SER A 69 -15.04 -0.02 9.12
C SER A 69 -16.14 -0.60 8.23
N ILE A 70 -15.78 -1.28 7.14
CA ILE A 70 -16.74 -1.99 6.27
C ILE A 70 -17.29 -3.22 7.00
N LYS A 71 -16.38 -4.04 7.54
CA LYS A 71 -16.75 -5.24 8.30
C LYS A 71 -15.82 -5.42 9.50
N PRO A 72 -16.33 -5.29 10.72
CA PRO A 72 -15.52 -5.37 11.93
C PRO A 72 -14.76 -6.69 12.07
N ARG A 73 -13.54 -6.63 12.57
CA ARG A 73 -12.65 -7.78 12.88
C ARG A 73 -12.19 -8.60 11.67
N VAL A 74 -12.29 -8.09 10.46
CA VAL A 74 -11.80 -8.76 9.24
C VAL A 74 -10.29 -8.60 9.10
N ALA A 75 -9.74 -7.40 9.29
CA ALA A 75 -8.30 -7.19 9.29
C ALA A 75 -7.69 -7.60 10.64
N CYS A 76 -6.54 -8.29 10.59
CA CYS A 76 -5.79 -8.65 11.79
C CYS A 76 -4.85 -7.53 12.24
N ASN A 77 -4.47 -7.53 13.53
CA ASN A 77 -3.33 -6.78 14.01
C ASN A 77 -2.05 -7.63 13.78
N PRO A 78 -1.13 -7.21 12.89
CA PRO A 78 0.04 -8.02 12.57
C PRO A 78 1.04 -8.18 13.72
N LEU A 79 0.94 -7.33 14.74
CA LEU A 79 1.85 -7.28 15.89
C LEU A 79 1.26 -7.95 17.14
N SER A 80 -0.03 -8.35 17.13
CA SER A 80 -0.65 -8.99 18.28
C SER A 80 -0.41 -10.50 18.27
N GLU A 81 -0.05 -11.03 19.42
CA GLU A 81 0.02 -12.46 19.64
C GLU A 81 -1.38 -13.03 19.93
N ARG A 82 -1.51 -14.36 19.77
CA ARG A 82 -2.81 -15.04 19.92
C ARG A 82 -3.36 -14.99 21.35
N GLU A 83 -2.51 -14.76 22.34
CA GLU A 83 -2.89 -14.67 23.75
C GLU A 83 -3.65 -13.37 24.10
N ASP A 84 -3.36 -12.29 23.38
CA ASP A 84 -4.01 -10.98 23.53
C ASP A 84 -5.47 -10.98 23.02
N ALA A 85 -5.86 -12.00 22.28
CA ALA A 85 -7.17 -12.10 21.63
C ALA A 85 -8.32 -12.47 22.58
N ARG A 86 -8.06 -12.69 23.85
CA ARG A 86 -9.08 -13.07 24.85
C ARG A 86 -9.93 -11.90 25.35
N ASP A 87 -9.52 -10.68 25.04
CA ASP A 87 -10.29 -9.49 25.38
C ASP A 87 -11.27 -9.17 24.24
N ASP A 88 -12.56 -9.40 24.47
CA ASP A 88 -13.67 -9.11 23.53
C ASP A 88 -13.76 -7.64 23.11
N ARG A 89 -12.99 -6.74 23.75
CA ARG A 89 -12.88 -5.31 23.43
C ARG A 89 -11.95 -5.01 22.26
N HIS A 90 -11.18 -5.98 21.78
CA HIS A 90 -10.26 -5.74 20.66
C HIS A 90 -11.02 -5.64 19.32
N LEU A 91 -10.86 -4.51 18.64
CA LEU A 91 -11.37 -4.26 17.29
C LEU A 91 -10.71 -5.14 16.22
N TYR A 92 -9.51 -5.65 16.52
CA TYR A 92 -8.72 -6.44 15.61
C TYR A 92 -8.63 -7.90 16.08
N ARG A 93 -8.61 -8.80 15.10
CA ARG A 93 -8.27 -10.19 15.37
C ARG A 93 -6.75 -10.36 15.54
N PRO A 94 -6.27 -11.45 16.16
CA PRO A 94 -4.85 -11.76 16.27
C PRO A 94 -4.17 -11.83 14.91
N SER A 95 -2.83 -11.67 14.89
CA SER A 95 -2.03 -11.83 13.69
C SER A 95 -2.32 -13.14 12.97
N CYS A 96 -2.52 -13.08 11.65
CA CYS A 96 -2.72 -14.28 10.83
C CYS A 96 -1.57 -15.28 11.01
N SER A 97 -0.32 -14.78 11.05
CA SER A 97 0.88 -15.61 11.15
C SER A 97 0.99 -16.37 12.47
N SER A 98 0.40 -15.88 13.56
CA SER A 98 0.41 -16.59 14.85
C SER A 98 -0.39 -17.90 14.84
N GLY A 99 -1.25 -18.06 13.82
CA GLY A 99 -2.09 -19.27 13.65
C GLY A 99 -1.54 -20.30 12.66
N PHE A 100 -0.45 -20.00 11.92
CA PHE A 100 0.04 -20.88 10.88
C PHE A 100 1.10 -21.86 11.40
N LYS A 101 1.06 -23.11 10.92
CA LYS A 101 2.10 -24.08 11.17
C LYS A 101 3.29 -23.85 10.22
N LYS A 102 4.50 -24.22 10.66
CA LYS A 102 5.74 -24.06 9.86
C LYS A 102 5.73 -24.81 8.53
N ASP A 103 5.06 -25.95 8.48
CA ASP A 103 4.95 -26.85 7.32
C ASP A 103 3.71 -26.58 6.45
N MET A 104 2.92 -25.56 6.79
CA MET A 104 1.71 -25.23 6.05
C MET A 104 2.05 -24.78 4.62
N PRO A 105 1.43 -25.36 3.57
CA PRO A 105 1.64 -24.94 2.19
C PRO A 105 1.30 -23.47 1.98
N THR A 106 2.10 -22.75 1.21
CA THR A 106 1.96 -21.29 1.03
C THR A 106 0.59 -20.90 0.45
N GLN A 107 -0.01 -21.75 -0.40
CA GLN A 107 -1.36 -21.50 -0.91
C GLN A 107 -2.41 -21.54 0.21
N ALA A 108 -2.28 -22.50 1.15
CA ALA A 108 -3.17 -22.57 2.30
C ALA A 108 -2.97 -21.39 3.27
N VAL A 109 -1.71 -20.95 3.46
CA VAL A 109 -1.39 -19.71 4.21
C VAL A 109 -2.08 -18.50 3.58
N TYR A 110 -2.01 -18.37 2.25
CA TYR A 110 -2.68 -17.29 1.53
C TYR A 110 -4.21 -17.36 1.71
N ALA A 111 -4.80 -18.52 1.48
CA ALA A 111 -6.24 -18.73 1.62
C ALA A 111 -6.76 -18.42 3.03
N ALA A 112 -5.97 -18.74 4.07
CA ALA A 112 -6.33 -18.50 5.46
C ALA A 112 -5.97 -17.10 5.99
N SER A 113 -5.27 -16.28 5.19
CA SER A 113 -4.89 -14.92 5.56
C SER A 113 -6.05 -13.94 5.39
N CYS A 114 -6.09 -12.90 6.24
CA CYS A 114 -7.03 -11.80 6.10
C CYS A 114 -6.75 -10.95 4.85
N PRO A 115 -7.69 -10.09 4.42
CA PRO A 115 -7.51 -9.29 3.20
C PRO A 115 -6.21 -8.48 3.19
N THR A 116 -5.91 -7.78 4.28
CA THR A 116 -4.71 -6.95 4.39
C THR A 116 -3.42 -7.78 4.35
N CYS A 117 -3.40 -8.94 5.00
CA CYS A 117 -2.27 -9.86 4.89
C CYS A 117 -2.12 -10.44 3.49
N ARG A 118 -3.21 -10.75 2.77
CA ARG A 118 -3.13 -11.21 1.38
C ARG A 118 -2.42 -10.22 0.46
N LEU A 119 -2.60 -8.92 0.69
CA LEU A 119 -1.95 -7.86 -0.10
C LEU A 119 -0.55 -7.53 0.41
N PHE A 120 -0.43 -7.18 1.70
CA PHE A 120 0.81 -6.63 2.28
C PHE A 120 1.81 -7.70 2.74
N GLY A 121 1.36 -8.92 2.90
CA GLY A 121 2.17 -10.01 3.45
C GLY A 121 2.09 -10.14 4.96
N SER A 122 2.81 -11.12 5.47
CA SER A 122 2.96 -11.41 6.90
C SER A 122 4.33 -12.03 7.15
N THR A 123 4.67 -12.38 8.38
CA THR A 123 5.90 -13.12 8.69
C THR A 123 5.94 -14.51 8.05
N SER A 124 4.79 -15.04 7.60
CA SER A 124 4.67 -16.35 6.99
C SER A 124 4.78 -16.35 5.46
N TYR A 125 4.62 -15.22 4.80
CA TYR A 125 4.81 -15.11 3.34
C TYR A 125 5.00 -13.67 2.86
N ILE A 126 5.60 -13.51 1.67
CA ILE A 126 5.85 -12.23 1.03
C ILE A 126 4.54 -11.69 0.42
N GLY A 127 4.20 -10.44 0.70
CA GLY A 127 3.03 -9.76 0.14
C GLY A 127 3.10 -9.59 -1.38
N ARG A 128 1.98 -9.23 -1.96
CA ARG A 128 1.84 -9.01 -3.40
C ARG A 128 2.21 -7.62 -3.84
N ILE A 129 2.19 -6.66 -2.91
CA ILE A 129 2.54 -5.27 -3.16
C ILE A 129 4.00 -5.00 -2.81
N VAL A 130 4.70 -4.35 -3.73
CA VAL A 130 5.99 -3.70 -3.52
C VAL A 130 5.77 -2.20 -3.60
N VAL A 131 6.31 -1.46 -2.65
CA VAL A 131 6.35 0.00 -2.63
C VAL A 131 7.82 0.36 -2.55
N GLU A 132 8.31 1.06 -3.57
CA GLU A 132 9.70 1.47 -3.63
C GLU A 132 9.93 2.72 -2.77
N ASP A 133 11.21 3.04 -2.51
CA ASP A 133 11.57 4.28 -1.86
C ASP A 133 11.14 5.47 -2.73
N ALA A 134 10.65 6.53 -2.12
CA ALA A 134 10.23 7.72 -2.84
C ALA A 134 11.35 8.76 -2.82
N TYR A 135 11.81 9.14 -4.01
CA TYR A 135 12.92 10.06 -4.22
C TYR A 135 12.46 11.40 -4.78
N LEU A 136 13.32 12.41 -4.61
CA LEU A 136 13.14 13.71 -5.22
C LEU A 136 13.44 13.65 -6.73
N PRO A 137 12.78 14.47 -7.57
CA PRO A 137 13.20 14.67 -8.95
C PRO A 137 14.63 15.21 -9.01
N ALA A 138 15.42 14.79 -10.00
CA ALA A 138 16.84 15.09 -10.12
C ALA A 138 17.22 16.59 -10.00
N LYS A 139 16.30 17.51 -10.30
CA LYS A 139 16.53 18.97 -10.23
C LYS A 139 16.00 19.64 -8.95
N ALA A 140 15.33 18.91 -8.06
CA ALA A 140 14.66 19.52 -6.91
C ALA A 140 15.64 20.06 -5.87
N TYR A 141 16.86 19.55 -5.83
CA TYR A 141 17.90 20.00 -4.89
C TYR A 141 18.50 21.38 -5.22
N GLU A 142 18.48 21.75 -6.50
CA GLU A 142 19.09 23.00 -6.95
C GLU A 142 18.18 24.23 -6.76
N GLU A 143 16.87 24.01 -6.64
CA GLU A 143 15.89 25.09 -6.76
C GLU A 143 15.21 25.51 -5.45
N LYS A 144 15.29 24.74 -4.36
CA LYS A 144 14.54 25.02 -3.13
C LYS A 144 15.30 24.69 -1.85
N LYS A 145 15.08 25.50 -0.81
CA LYS A 145 15.43 25.12 0.57
C LYS A 145 14.51 23.97 1.01
N LEU A 146 14.99 22.75 0.90
CA LEU A 146 14.21 21.53 1.14
C LEU A 146 13.97 21.23 2.63
N ILE A 147 14.85 21.73 3.51
CA ILE A 147 14.78 21.47 4.95
C ILE A 147 14.68 22.79 5.69
N GLU A 148 13.79 22.86 6.64
CA GLU A 148 13.65 23.98 7.58
C GLU A 148 13.79 23.50 9.02
N HIS A 149 14.33 24.35 9.88
CA HIS A 149 14.37 24.15 11.31
C HIS A 149 13.10 24.65 11.98
N ARG A 150 12.58 23.88 12.93
CA ARG A 150 11.45 24.24 13.78
C ARG A 150 11.75 23.93 15.23
N ASP A 151 11.46 24.87 16.10
CA ASP A 151 11.52 24.67 17.54
C ASP A 151 10.18 24.14 18.04
N GLY A 152 10.22 23.12 18.88
CA GLY A 152 9.09 22.63 19.65
C GLY A 152 9.29 22.91 21.13
N ILE A 153 8.22 23.24 21.83
CA ILE A 153 8.23 23.43 23.26
C ILE A 153 7.16 22.60 23.94
N ALA A 154 7.43 22.08 25.14
CA ALA A 154 6.40 21.56 26.01
C ALA A 154 5.82 22.68 26.86
N ILE A 155 4.50 22.81 26.87
CA ILE A 155 3.80 23.82 27.67
C ILE A 155 3.46 23.22 29.03
N ASP A 156 3.92 23.86 30.10
CA ASP A 156 3.50 23.57 31.47
C ASP A 156 2.03 23.95 31.65
N ARG A 157 1.22 23.02 32.14
CA ARG A 157 -0.23 23.19 32.24
C ARG A 157 -0.67 24.07 33.40
N LEU A 158 0.21 24.29 34.40
CA LEU A 158 -0.08 25.15 35.55
C LEU A 158 0.29 26.60 35.26
N THR A 159 1.45 26.82 34.67
CA THR A 159 1.98 28.18 34.42
C THR A 159 1.65 28.74 33.04
N GLY A 160 1.28 27.87 32.08
CA GLY A 160 1.12 28.26 30.70
C GLY A 160 2.42 28.60 29.97
N GLY A 161 3.56 28.52 30.66
CA GLY A 161 4.89 28.77 30.13
C GLY A 161 5.59 27.49 29.64
N THR A 162 6.85 27.62 29.23
CA THR A 162 7.69 26.49 28.85
C THR A 162 7.99 25.61 30.03
N GLY A 163 7.60 24.34 29.99
CA GLY A 163 7.84 23.39 31.07
C GLY A 163 9.31 22.96 31.14
N GLY A 164 9.97 23.17 32.29
CA GLY A 164 11.20 22.48 32.70
C GLY A 164 12.34 22.34 31.69
N GLY A 165 12.54 23.32 30.77
CA GLY A 165 13.58 23.24 29.74
C GLY A 165 13.29 22.31 28.58
N ALA A 166 12.06 21.86 28.41
CA ALA A 166 11.64 20.96 27.32
C ALA A 166 11.48 21.71 25.98
N LYS A 167 12.60 22.19 25.45
CA LYS A 167 12.76 22.64 24.08
C LYS A 167 13.34 21.47 23.26
N PHE A 168 12.82 21.22 22.08
CA PHE A 168 13.35 20.24 21.15
C PHE A 168 13.37 20.80 19.72
N ASP A 169 14.39 20.44 18.98
CA ASP A 169 14.61 20.93 17.62
C ASP A 169 14.15 19.91 16.60
N LEU A 170 13.48 20.40 15.57
CA LEU A 170 13.00 19.60 14.45
C LEU A 170 13.59 20.11 13.14
N GLU A 171 14.14 19.21 12.36
CA GLU A 171 14.34 19.43 10.93
C GLU A 171 13.22 18.75 10.15
N VAL A 172 12.58 19.49 9.26
CA VAL A 172 11.44 18.99 8.48
C VAL A 172 11.61 19.31 7.01
N VAL A 173 11.07 18.45 6.16
CA VAL A 173 10.96 18.74 4.72
C VAL A 173 9.89 19.80 4.52
N THR A 174 10.18 20.80 3.69
CA THR A 174 9.29 21.94 3.43
C THR A 174 8.06 21.54 2.63
N GLU A 175 7.01 22.36 2.73
CA GLU A 175 5.80 22.22 1.91
C GLU A 175 6.09 22.41 0.40
N GLY A 176 5.29 21.76 -0.45
CA GLY A 176 5.44 21.80 -1.90
C GLY A 176 6.55 20.93 -2.46
N THR A 177 7.17 20.10 -1.62
CA THR A 177 8.18 19.13 -2.07
C THR A 177 7.49 17.89 -2.61
N THR A 178 7.85 17.46 -3.81
CA THR A 178 7.28 16.26 -4.45
C THR A 178 8.29 15.12 -4.48
N PHE A 179 7.87 13.98 -3.96
CA PHE A 179 8.60 12.71 -4.04
C PHE A 179 7.91 11.78 -5.02
N THR A 180 8.66 10.94 -5.70
CA THR A 180 8.13 9.96 -6.66
C THR A 180 8.50 8.56 -6.23
N THR A 181 7.54 7.64 -6.24
CA THR A 181 7.74 6.21 -5.97
C THR A 181 7.06 5.35 -7.01
N ASP A 182 7.59 4.16 -7.25
CA ASP A 182 6.94 3.15 -8.07
C ASP A 182 6.25 2.11 -7.17
N ILE A 183 5.02 1.76 -7.52
CA ILE A 183 4.23 0.72 -6.85
C ILE A 183 4.01 -0.44 -7.82
N HIS A 184 4.27 -1.65 -7.37
CA HIS A 184 4.13 -2.85 -8.17
C HIS A 184 3.31 -3.91 -7.43
N LEU A 185 2.18 -4.35 -8.02
CA LEU A 185 1.41 -5.50 -7.59
C LEU A 185 1.73 -6.70 -8.48
N ARG A 186 1.79 -7.88 -7.89
CA ARG A 186 2.05 -9.16 -8.59
C ARG A 186 1.03 -10.20 -8.20
N ASN A 187 0.52 -10.92 -9.19
CA ASN A 187 -0.45 -11.99 -8.97
C ASN A 187 -1.62 -11.53 -8.09
N PHE A 188 -2.23 -10.42 -8.46
CA PHE A 188 -3.28 -9.74 -7.69
C PHE A 188 -4.68 -10.20 -8.08
N GLU A 189 -5.58 -10.21 -7.11
CA GLU A 189 -7.02 -10.26 -7.30
C GLU A 189 -7.55 -8.83 -7.52
N ILE A 190 -8.62 -8.65 -8.28
CA ILE A 190 -9.16 -7.31 -8.64
C ILE A 190 -9.44 -6.45 -7.39
N TRP A 191 -10.02 -7.03 -6.36
CA TRP A 191 -10.29 -6.33 -5.10
C TRP A 191 -9.03 -5.80 -4.41
N GLN A 192 -7.85 -6.42 -4.63
CA GLN A 192 -6.58 -5.92 -4.11
C GLN A 192 -6.11 -4.66 -4.85
N LEU A 193 -6.39 -4.57 -6.15
CA LEU A 193 -6.16 -3.35 -6.91
C LEU A 193 -7.10 -2.23 -6.41
N GLY A 194 -8.38 -2.57 -6.14
CA GLY A 194 -9.34 -1.65 -5.51
C GLY A 194 -8.87 -1.13 -4.16
N MET A 195 -8.29 -2.00 -3.32
CA MET A 195 -7.70 -1.63 -2.05
C MET A 195 -6.58 -0.58 -2.21
N LEU A 196 -5.74 -0.73 -3.22
CA LEU A 196 -4.70 0.24 -3.55
C LEU A 196 -5.31 1.56 -4.03
N PHE A 197 -6.34 1.53 -4.86
CA PHE A 197 -7.00 2.75 -5.33
C PHE A 197 -7.69 3.52 -4.22
N VAL A 198 -8.30 2.87 -3.21
CA VAL A 198 -8.82 3.54 -2.01
C VAL A 198 -7.70 4.29 -1.28
N ILE A 199 -6.53 3.67 -1.09
CA ILE A 199 -5.39 4.33 -0.44
C ILE A 199 -4.96 5.57 -1.23
N ILE A 200 -4.85 5.45 -2.56
CA ILE A 200 -4.43 6.56 -3.42
C ILE A 200 -5.47 7.69 -3.40
N GLN A 201 -6.76 7.34 -3.45
CA GLN A 201 -7.86 8.32 -3.36
C GLN A 201 -7.82 9.07 -2.03
N ASP A 202 -7.68 8.35 -0.91
CA ASP A 202 -7.61 8.97 0.41
C ASP A 202 -6.34 9.82 0.60
N MET A 203 -5.25 9.51 -0.10
CA MET A 203 -4.08 10.39 -0.18
C MET A 203 -4.34 11.62 -1.07
N GLN A 204 -5.07 11.47 -2.16
CA GLN A 204 -5.48 12.57 -3.03
C GLN A 204 -6.40 13.56 -2.30
N ASP A 205 -7.27 13.04 -1.44
CA ASP A 205 -8.19 13.80 -0.60
C ASP A 205 -7.55 14.28 0.72
N GLU A 206 -6.22 14.13 0.87
CA GLU A 206 -5.42 14.58 2.02
C GLU A 206 -5.84 13.97 3.38
N LEU A 207 -6.52 12.81 3.35
CA LEU A 207 -6.98 12.10 4.54
C LEU A 207 -5.87 11.29 5.21
N ILE A 208 -4.81 10.94 4.46
CA ILE A 208 -3.66 10.18 4.96
C ILE A 208 -2.52 11.15 5.31
N ARG A 209 -1.96 10.98 6.50
CA ARG A 209 -0.74 11.66 6.94
C ARG A 209 0.39 10.67 7.09
N ILE A 210 1.60 11.07 6.67
CA ILE A 210 2.81 10.25 6.75
C ILE A 210 3.83 10.84 7.72
N GLY A 211 4.73 10.00 8.22
CA GLY A 211 5.83 10.40 9.11
C GLY A 211 5.41 10.67 10.56
N SER A 212 6.24 11.42 11.26
CA SER A 212 6.11 11.76 12.68
C SER A 212 5.35 13.06 12.89
N GLY A 213 4.83 13.29 14.11
CA GLY A 213 4.18 14.55 14.47
C GLY A 213 2.84 14.81 13.81
N ARG A 214 2.16 13.77 13.31
CA ARG A 214 0.88 13.85 12.56
C ARG A 214 -0.23 14.58 13.32
N SER A 215 -0.29 14.45 14.63
CA SER A 215 -1.26 15.18 15.49
C SER A 215 -0.83 16.61 15.80
N ARG A 216 0.37 17.02 15.39
CA ARG A 216 0.97 18.34 15.64
C ARG A 216 1.20 19.13 14.35
N GLY A 217 0.39 18.87 13.32
CA GLY A 217 0.41 19.61 12.05
C GLY A 217 1.40 19.10 11.00
N LEU A 218 2.20 18.05 11.28
CA LEU A 218 3.14 17.49 10.32
C LEU A 218 2.52 16.41 9.47
N GLY A 219 3.15 16.12 8.33
CA GLY A 219 2.91 14.94 7.52
C GLY A 219 1.71 15.00 6.59
N LYS A 220 1.13 16.17 6.36
CA LYS A 220 0.05 16.35 5.37
C LYS A 220 0.61 16.21 3.97
N VAL A 221 0.06 15.32 3.17
CA VAL A 221 0.49 15.05 1.80
C VAL A 221 -0.69 14.90 0.86
N LYS A 222 -0.44 15.11 -0.42
CA LYS A 222 -1.36 14.79 -1.52
C LYS A 222 -0.66 13.88 -2.51
N ALA A 223 -1.32 12.82 -2.97
CA ALA A 223 -0.77 11.94 -3.98
C ALA A 223 -1.55 12.00 -5.30
N SER A 224 -0.87 11.73 -6.41
CA SER A 224 -1.47 11.57 -7.73
C SER A 224 -0.72 10.52 -8.53
N ILE A 225 -1.44 9.75 -9.34
CA ILE A 225 -0.83 8.81 -10.29
C ILE A 225 -0.21 9.64 -11.42
N ARG A 226 1.08 9.47 -11.67
CA ARG A 226 1.78 10.19 -12.74
C ARG A 226 1.27 9.74 -14.11
N GLY A 227 0.95 10.71 -14.99
CA GLY A 227 0.44 10.44 -16.33
C GLY A 227 -0.96 9.82 -16.34
N GLN A 228 -1.77 10.15 -15.32
CA GLN A 228 -3.17 9.72 -15.27
C GLN A 228 -4.05 10.42 -16.31
N ASP A 229 -3.62 11.57 -16.82
CA ASP A 229 -4.38 12.36 -17.79
C ASP A 229 -4.37 11.71 -19.18
N GLU A 230 -5.37 12.04 -20.00
CA GLU A 230 -5.49 11.54 -21.37
C GLU A 230 -4.29 11.95 -22.24
N GLY A 231 -3.87 11.03 -23.11
CA GLY A 231 -2.79 11.27 -24.08
C GLY A 231 -1.37 11.01 -23.57
N SER A 232 -1.18 10.68 -22.31
CA SER A 232 0.14 10.26 -21.80
C SER A 232 0.47 8.83 -22.26
N GLN A 233 1.41 8.68 -23.18
CA GLN A 233 1.90 7.36 -23.61
C GLN A 233 2.78 6.65 -22.55
N GLN A 234 3.17 7.35 -21.48
CA GLN A 234 4.12 6.86 -20.48
C GLN A 234 3.64 6.95 -19.04
N GLY A 235 2.32 7.00 -18.81
CA GLY A 235 1.78 7.18 -17.47
C GLY A 235 0.47 6.44 -17.25
N GLY A 236 -0.09 6.63 -16.05
CA GLY A 236 -1.30 5.94 -15.63
C GLY A 236 -0.99 4.62 -14.94
N VAL A 237 -1.88 3.66 -15.08
CA VAL A 237 -1.72 2.30 -14.55
C VAL A 237 -1.43 1.33 -15.68
N VAL A 238 -0.31 0.65 -15.57
CA VAL A 238 0.12 -0.36 -16.55
C VAL A 238 -0.17 -1.74 -15.99
N LEU A 239 -1.09 -2.45 -16.63
CA LEU A 239 -1.37 -3.85 -16.33
C LEU A 239 -0.69 -4.74 -17.35
N SER A 240 -0.15 -5.86 -16.91
CA SER A 240 0.51 -6.83 -17.79
C SER A 240 0.26 -8.26 -17.36
N THR A 241 0.23 -9.16 -18.33
CA THR A 241 0.19 -10.62 -18.10
C THR A 241 1.31 -11.31 -18.84
N THR A 242 1.93 -12.32 -18.22
CA THR A 242 2.92 -13.18 -18.86
C THR A 242 2.26 -14.35 -19.63
N ARG A 243 0.93 -14.42 -19.63
CA ARG A 243 0.15 -15.44 -20.34
C ARG A 243 -0.16 -15.04 -21.79
N ALA A 244 0.60 -14.08 -22.35
CA ALA A 244 0.38 -13.50 -23.67
C ALA A 244 0.12 -14.52 -24.79
N TYR A 245 0.89 -15.61 -24.82
CA TYR A 245 0.77 -16.65 -25.82
C TYR A 245 -0.34 -17.69 -25.53
N LYS A 246 -0.87 -17.68 -24.31
CA LYS A 246 -1.98 -18.55 -23.89
C LYS A 246 -3.23 -17.76 -23.55
N SER A 247 -3.14 -16.45 -23.52
CA SER A 247 -4.20 -15.58 -23.06
C SER A 247 -5.43 -15.68 -23.95
N LYS A 248 -6.55 -15.89 -23.28
CA LYS A 248 -7.89 -15.77 -23.85
C LYS A 248 -8.62 -14.58 -23.23
N GLU A 249 -7.91 -13.74 -22.45
CA GLU A 249 -8.50 -12.55 -21.83
C GLU A 249 -9.02 -11.61 -22.90
N PRO A 250 -10.34 -11.35 -22.97
CA PRO A 250 -10.90 -10.43 -23.95
C PRO A 250 -10.49 -8.98 -23.69
N ASP A 251 -10.44 -8.14 -24.74
CA ASP A 251 -10.10 -6.69 -24.59
C ASP A 251 -11.11 -5.92 -23.73
N LYS A 252 -12.33 -6.45 -23.58
CA LYS A 252 -13.37 -5.91 -22.69
C LYS A 252 -13.38 -6.49 -21.28
N GLU A 253 -12.48 -7.40 -20.97
CA GLU A 253 -12.39 -7.97 -19.64
C GLU A 253 -11.03 -7.68 -19.02
N LEU A 254 -10.99 -7.58 -17.70
CA LEU A 254 -9.76 -7.60 -16.92
C LEU A 254 -9.84 -8.74 -15.92
N TRP A 255 -8.92 -9.70 -16.04
CA TRP A 255 -8.89 -10.88 -15.19
C TRP A 255 -7.96 -10.69 -13.99
N GLY A 256 -8.52 -10.89 -12.82
CA GLY A 256 -7.73 -11.05 -11.60
C GLY A 256 -7.13 -12.45 -11.48
N LEU A 257 -6.33 -12.66 -10.46
CA LEU A 257 -5.65 -13.93 -10.22
C LEU A 257 -6.62 -15.11 -10.16
N GLY A 258 -7.78 -14.94 -9.51
CA GLY A 258 -8.76 -16.03 -9.36
C GLY A 258 -9.31 -16.51 -10.70
N ARG A 259 -9.59 -15.60 -11.61
CA ARG A 259 -10.06 -15.94 -12.97
C ARG A 259 -8.97 -16.65 -13.79
N TRP A 260 -7.71 -16.17 -13.71
CA TRP A 260 -6.58 -16.81 -14.36
C TRP A 260 -6.35 -18.24 -13.88
N LEU A 261 -6.42 -18.48 -12.56
CA LEU A 261 -6.26 -19.81 -11.98
C LEU A 261 -7.40 -20.74 -12.40
N ALA A 262 -8.63 -20.24 -12.43
CA ALA A 262 -9.79 -21.01 -12.88
C ALA A 262 -9.69 -21.41 -14.36
N ASP A 263 -9.14 -20.56 -15.22
CA ASP A 263 -8.90 -20.85 -16.64
C ASP A 263 -7.84 -21.97 -16.83
N GLU A 264 -6.92 -22.10 -15.87
CA GLU A 264 -5.92 -23.18 -15.83
C GLU A 264 -6.44 -24.48 -15.18
N GLY A 265 -7.68 -24.49 -14.70
CA GLY A 265 -8.29 -25.65 -14.06
C GLY A 265 -7.99 -25.79 -12.57
N GLU A 266 -7.41 -24.77 -11.93
CA GLU A 266 -7.17 -24.79 -10.48
C GLU A 266 -8.49 -24.66 -9.70
N ASP A 267 -8.56 -25.38 -8.57
CA ASP A 267 -9.69 -25.28 -7.65
C ASP A 267 -9.64 -23.98 -6.85
N GLU A 268 -10.74 -23.25 -6.77
CA GLU A 268 -10.90 -22.03 -5.98
C GLU A 268 -10.45 -22.20 -4.51
N LYS A 269 -10.66 -23.37 -3.94
CA LYS A 269 -10.28 -23.68 -2.56
C LYS A 269 -8.76 -23.70 -2.35
N THR A 270 -7.99 -23.99 -3.40
CA THR A 270 -6.52 -24.09 -3.29
C THR A 270 -5.90 -22.78 -2.81
N TYR A 271 -6.36 -21.66 -3.34
CA TYR A 271 -5.87 -20.32 -2.99
C TYR A 271 -6.93 -19.46 -2.28
N GLY A 272 -8.17 -19.93 -2.17
CA GLY A 272 -9.28 -19.13 -1.65
C GLY A 272 -9.60 -17.92 -2.53
N THR A 273 -9.43 -18.08 -3.85
CA THR A 273 -9.76 -17.08 -4.87
C THR A 273 -11.08 -17.44 -5.54
N ARG A 274 -11.70 -16.51 -6.28
CA ARG A 274 -12.98 -16.71 -6.94
C ARG A 274 -12.82 -16.81 -8.46
N ARG A 275 -13.57 -17.69 -9.13
CA ARG A 275 -13.65 -17.75 -10.61
C ARG A 275 -14.21 -16.48 -11.23
N THR A 276 -15.01 -15.74 -10.46
CA THR A 276 -15.61 -14.46 -10.84
C THR A 276 -14.69 -13.26 -10.59
N ASP A 277 -13.40 -13.49 -10.31
CA ASP A 277 -12.41 -12.44 -10.11
C ASP A 277 -12.04 -11.79 -11.45
N LEU A 278 -12.96 -11.00 -12.01
CA LEU A 278 -12.80 -10.26 -13.25
C LEU A 278 -13.65 -8.98 -13.24
N LEU A 279 -13.28 -8.02 -14.09
CA LEU A 279 -14.09 -6.84 -14.41
C LEU A 279 -14.47 -6.87 -15.88
N THR A 280 -15.68 -6.38 -16.18
CA THR A 280 -16.09 -6.05 -17.55
C THR A 280 -15.83 -4.56 -17.77
N LEU A 281 -14.95 -4.25 -18.69
CA LEU A 281 -14.56 -2.87 -18.99
C LEU A 281 -15.64 -2.21 -19.87
N PRO A 282 -15.97 -0.92 -19.65
CA PRO A 282 -16.97 -0.20 -20.45
C PRO A 282 -16.52 0.00 -21.90
N GLN A 283 -15.23 0.05 -22.14
CA GLN A 283 -14.62 0.13 -23.46
C GLN A 283 -13.44 -0.82 -23.58
N GLU A 284 -13.12 -1.19 -24.82
CA GLU A 284 -11.97 -2.05 -25.10
C GLU A 284 -10.66 -1.33 -24.76
N VAL A 285 -9.78 -2.01 -24.05
CA VAL A 285 -8.40 -1.58 -23.83
C VAL A 285 -7.50 -2.65 -24.42
N ALA A 286 -6.95 -2.37 -25.59
CA ALA A 286 -6.21 -3.35 -26.38
C ALA A 286 -4.95 -3.84 -25.66
N HIS A 287 -4.65 -5.11 -25.87
CA HIS A 287 -3.39 -5.72 -25.47
C HIS A 287 -2.27 -5.34 -26.44
N VAL A 288 -1.18 -4.80 -25.92
CA VAL A 288 0.03 -4.48 -26.65
C VAL A 288 1.12 -5.49 -26.30
N PRO A 289 1.62 -6.30 -27.25
CA PRO A 289 2.71 -7.22 -27.00
C PRO A 289 4.00 -6.48 -26.57
N SER A 290 4.63 -6.94 -25.49
CA SER A 290 5.90 -6.40 -24.99
C SER A 290 6.78 -7.57 -24.49
N GLY A 291 7.64 -8.09 -25.37
CA GLY A 291 8.41 -9.31 -25.11
C GLY A 291 7.50 -10.51 -24.84
N ILE A 292 7.60 -11.09 -23.64
CA ILE A 292 6.77 -12.21 -23.22
C ILE A 292 5.46 -11.78 -22.54
N ARG A 293 5.16 -10.48 -22.50
CA ARG A 293 3.99 -9.91 -21.84
C ARG A 293 3.00 -9.33 -22.84
N ASN A 294 1.75 -9.36 -22.51
CA ASN A 294 0.74 -8.46 -23.03
C ASN A 294 0.55 -7.32 -22.02
N VAL A 295 0.58 -6.09 -22.50
CA VAL A 295 0.51 -4.88 -21.69
C VAL A 295 -0.73 -4.09 -22.09
N ARG A 296 -1.42 -3.56 -21.07
CA ARG A 296 -2.56 -2.65 -21.20
C ARG A 296 -2.29 -1.40 -20.38
N VAL A 297 -2.54 -0.22 -20.95
CA VAL A 297 -2.33 1.07 -20.27
C VAL A 297 -3.68 1.71 -20.00
N PHE A 298 -3.92 2.09 -18.77
CA PHE A 298 -5.12 2.76 -18.31
C PHE A 298 -4.79 4.19 -17.90
N ASN A 299 -5.39 5.15 -18.57
CA ASN A 299 -5.27 6.60 -18.27
C ASN A 299 -6.61 7.28 -18.57
N GLY A 300 -6.76 8.56 -18.21
CA GLY A 300 -7.99 9.32 -18.40
C GLY A 300 -9.23 8.54 -17.96
N GLU A 301 -10.25 8.53 -18.79
CA GLU A 301 -11.54 7.87 -18.50
C GLU A 301 -11.40 6.36 -18.24
N THR A 302 -10.49 5.67 -18.96
CA THR A 302 -10.28 4.23 -18.75
C THR A 302 -9.74 3.95 -17.36
N LEU A 303 -8.86 4.80 -16.84
CA LEU A 303 -8.33 4.69 -15.49
C LEU A 303 -9.40 4.98 -14.43
N ASP A 304 -10.23 5.99 -14.65
CA ASP A 304 -11.28 6.35 -13.71
C ASP A 304 -12.32 5.23 -13.58
N LYS A 305 -12.69 4.61 -14.69
CA LYS A 305 -13.56 3.42 -14.69
C LYS A 305 -12.91 2.20 -14.03
N LEU A 306 -11.62 1.99 -14.27
CA LEU A 306 -10.87 0.93 -13.60
C LEU A 306 -10.85 1.14 -12.07
N LYS A 307 -10.62 2.38 -11.61
CA LYS A 307 -10.66 2.72 -10.18
C LYS A 307 -12.04 2.43 -9.59
N GLU A 308 -13.10 2.98 -10.21
CA GLU A 308 -14.49 2.82 -9.77
C GLU A 308 -14.85 1.34 -9.57
N GLN A 309 -14.69 0.54 -10.62
CA GLN A 309 -15.06 -0.88 -10.61
C GLN A 309 -14.19 -1.71 -9.65
N SER A 310 -12.88 -1.40 -9.57
CA SER A 310 -11.99 -2.12 -8.66
C SER A 310 -12.30 -1.81 -7.19
N ILE A 311 -12.65 -0.55 -6.87
CA ILE A 311 -13.08 -0.14 -5.52
C ILE A 311 -14.41 -0.81 -5.16
N GLU A 312 -15.37 -0.88 -6.08
CA GLU A 312 -16.62 -1.60 -5.87
C GLU A 312 -16.35 -3.09 -5.58
N SER A 313 -15.49 -3.74 -6.38
CA SER A 313 -15.06 -5.12 -6.14
C SER A 313 -14.44 -5.30 -4.76
N PHE A 314 -13.63 -4.33 -4.29
CA PHE A 314 -13.06 -4.36 -2.95
C PHE A 314 -14.13 -4.31 -1.87
N VAL A 315 -15.09 -3.38 -1.94
CA VAL A 315 -16.15 -3.24 -0.95
C VAL A 315 -16.98 -4.54 -0.86
N ILE A 316 -17.46 -5.04 -2.01
CA ILE A 316 -18.22 -6.29 -2.09
C ILE A 316 -17.43 -7.46 -1.49
N GLN A 317 -16.14 -7.56 -1.82
CA GLN A 317 -15.28 -8.63 -1.30
C GLN A 317 -15.16 -8.57 0.22
N ILE A 318 -15.03 -7.38 0.82
CA ILE A 318 -14.92 -7.24 2.27
C ILE A 318 -16.25 -7.53 2.97
N GLU A 319 -17.37 -7.03 2.46
CA GLU A 319 -18.70 -7.31 3.02
C GLU A 319 -18.99 -8.82 3.05
N GLN A 320 -18.63 -9.52 1.97
CA GLN A 320 -18.81 -10.96 1.83
C GLN A 320 -17.67 -11.78 2.45
N TRP A 321 -16.66 -11.14 3.06
CA TRP A 321 -15.52 -11.85 3.61
C TRP A 321 -15.96 -12.85 4.67
N THR A 322 -15.63 -14.11 4.45
CA THR A 322 -15.76 -15.16 5.45
C THR A 322 -14.37 -15.58 5.91
N ASP A 323 -14.15 -15.61 7.21
CA ASP A 323 -12.90 -16.14 7.74
C ASP A 323 -12.77 -17.61 7.32
N ALA A 324 -11.62 -17.98 6.78
CA ALA A 324 -11.28 -19.37 6.64
C ALA A 324 -11.40 -20.04 8.03
N PRO A 325 -11.91 -21.28 8.12
CA PRO A 325 -12.05 -21.97 9.41
C PRO A 325 -10.73 -21.88 10.16
N GLN A 326 -10.77 -21.33 11.36
CA GLN A 326 -9.60 -21.28 12.23
C GLN A 326 -9.09 -22.71 12.37
N ILE A 327 -7.85 -22.95 11.95
CA ILE A 327 -7.21 -24.23 12.19
C ILE A 327 -6.98 -24.30 13.69
N THR A 328 -7.95 -24.89 14.38
CA THR A 328 -7.90 -25.12 15.83
C THR A 328 -6.70 -26.04 16.08
N THR A 329 -5.61 -25.47 16.56
CA THR A 329 -4.55 -26.26 17.17
C THR A 329 -5.09 -26.85 18.45
N GLN A 330 -5.53 -28.13 18.43
CA GLN A 330 -5.57 -28.91 19.65
C GLN A 330 -4.14 -28.92 20.20
N ARG A 331 -3.95 -28.26 21.35
CA ARG A 331 -2.72 -28.42 22.14
C ARG A 331 -2.65 -29.91 22.53
N ARG A 332 -1.64 -30.61 22.08
CA ARG A 332 -1.12 -31.79 22.77
C ARG A 332 -0.07 -31.35 23.79
#